data_107c74208e935ecec4e69259391b77af
#
_entry.id   107c74208e935ecec4e69259391b77af
#
_cell.length_a   1.000
_cell.length_b   1.000
_cell.length_c   1.000
_cell.angle_alpha   90.00
_cell.angle_beta   90.00
_cell.angle_gamma   90.00
#
_symmetry.space_group_name_H-M   'P 1'
#
loop_
_entity.id
_entity.type
_entity.pdbx_description
1 polymer ?
#
loop_
_entity_poly.entity_id
_entity_poly.type
_entity_poly.pdbx_seq_one_letter_code
_entity_poly.pdbx_strand_id
1 'polypeptide(L)'
;MTRILLLLATGCSVVACGSPTASTTPAPAPGSGETFRSAECNGVADADVTRAVGGTLFTRVVVNDAGCFWQENTALGDVELGMGLSTWWYRGSDLDTERSLERDTGRTITELEVNGNKGFQASDGNACSVYVAKGGDVITWSVQTVNPGKLPDLCSITGTLAQLSQDRVN
;
A
#
# COMPACT_ATOMS: atom_id res chain seq x y z
N MET A 1 -31.09 -66.39 18.17
CA MET A 1 -31.27 -66.11 19.61
C MET A 1 -30.83 -64.72 19.84
N THR A 2 -31.58 -63.87 20.11
CA THR A 2 -32.46 -63.24 21.01
C THR A 2 -32.55 -61.76 20.68
N ARG A 3 -33.73 -61.37 20.36
CA ARG A 3 -34.31 -60.04 20.32
C ARG A 3 -33.94 -59.21 21.55
N ILE A 4 -33.86 -57.90 21.42
CA ILE A 4 -34.66 -56.97 22.23
C ILE A 4 -34.69 -55.56 21.50
N LEU A 5 -35.90 -55.20 21.26
CA LEU A 5 -36.45 -53.92 20.83
C LEU A 5 -36.61 -53.07 22.08
N LEU A 6 -36.27 -51.77 22.02
CA LEU A 6 -36.95 -50.75 22.83
C LEU A 6 -37.00 -49.41 22.17
N LEU A 7 -38.21 -48.95 22.10
CA LEU A 7 -38.72 -47.70 21.59
C LEU A 7 -38.60 -46.53 22.61
N LEU A 8 -38.87 -45.35 22.09
CA LEU A 8 -39.33 -44.08 22.75
C LEU A 8 -38.23 -43.20 23.34
N ALA A 9 -38.16 -41.89 23.03
CA ALA A 9 -39.22 -40.92 23.14
C ALA A 9 -38.90 -39.62 22.35
N THR A 10 -39.93 -39.12 21.77
CA THR A 10 -40.17 -37.76 21.30
C THR A 10 -39.86 -36.70 22.34
N GLY A 11 -39.11 -35.65 21.92
CA GLY A 11 -38.93 -34.44 22.69
C GLY A 11 -38.97 -33.23 21.76
N CYS A 12 -40.17 -32.67 21.51
CA CYS A 12 -40.33 -31.33 20.97
C CYS A 12 -39.85 -30.31 22.00
N SER A 13 -38.90 -29.49 21.66
CA SER A 13 -38.53 -28.32 22.44
C SER A 13 -38.61 -27.08 21.59
N VAL A 14 -39.47 -26.25 22.03
CA VAL A 14 -39.97 -24.95 21.60
C VAL A 14 -38.89 -24.03 21.06
N VAL A 15 -39.26 -23.42 19.95
CA VAL A 15 -38.66 -22.23 19.31
C VAL A 15 -38.72 -21.07 20.31
N ALA A 16 -37.58 -20.65 20.78
CA ALA A 16 -37.40 -19.37 21.41
C ALA A 16 -37.12 -18.34 20.30
N CYS A 17 -38.09 -17.46 20.04
CA CYS A 17 -37.90 -16.24 19.30
C CYS A 17 -36.86 -15.35 20.03
N GLY A 18 -35.61 -15.43 19.63
CA GLY A 18 -34.59 -14.46 20.02
C GLY A 18 -34.84 -13.17 19.25
N SER A 19 -35.12 -12.11 19.98
CA SER A 19 -35.18 -10.73 19.46
C SER A 19 -33.89 -10.41 18.69
N PRO A 20 -33.95 -9.65 17.59
CA PRO A 20 -32.75 -9.19 16.90
C PRO A 20 -31.98 -8.28 17.86
N THR A 21 -30.89 -8.77 18.37
CA THR A 21 -29.90 -7.94 19.02
C THR A 21 -29.38 -6.97 17.94
N ALA A 22 -29.73 -5.71 18.07
CA ALA A 22 -29.14 -4.66 17.27
C ALA A 22 -27.61 -4.80 17.42
N SER A 23 -26.93 -5.17 16.35
CA SER A 23 -25.49 -5.06 16.25
C SER A 23 -25.14 -3.60 16.38
N THR A 24 -24.78 -3.19 17.59
CA THR A 24 -24.13 -1.90 17.82
C THR A 24 -22.78 -2.00 17.12
N THR A 25 -22.71 -1.50 15.90
CA THR A 25 -21.42 -1.18 15.26
C THR A 25 -20.67 -0.32 16.28
N PRO A 26 -19.46 -0.72 16.71
CA PRO A 26 -18.66 0.14 17.57
C PRO A 26 -18.55 1.49 16.88
N ALA A 27 -18.88 2.57 17.55
CA ALA A 27 -18.60 3.91 17.06
C ALA A 27 -17.10 3.95 16.74
N PRO A 28 -16.70 4.52 15.60
CA PRO A 28 -15.28 4.73 15.34
C PRO A 28 -14.71 5.49 16.53
N ALA A 29 -13.60 5.00 17.07
CA ALA A 29 -12.85 5.73 18.08
C ALA A 29 -12.65 7.16 17.57
N PRO A 30 -12.72 8.20 18.42
CA PRO A 30 -12.45 9.55 18.00
C PRO A 30 -10.99 9.57 17.50
N GLY A 31 -10.84 9.39 16.21
CA GLY A 31 -9.59 9.47 15.49
C GLY A 31 -9.11 10.90 15.59
N SER A 32 -7.89 11.03 16.11
CA SER A 32 -7.02 12.17 15.97
C SER A 32 -7.26 12.89 14.64
N GLY A 33 -7.52 14.17 14.74
CA GLY A 33 -7.36 15.23 13.79
C GLY A 33 -7.52 14.97 12.29
N GLU A 34 -8.13 15.92 11.66
CA GLU A 34 -8.31 16.16 10.23
C GLU A 34 -8.15 14.94 9.33
N THR A 35 -9.27 14.41 8.88
CA THR A 35 -9.31 13.31 7.93
C THR A 35 -8.54 13.71 6.67
N PHE A 36 -7.32 13.26 6.62
CA PHE A 36 -6.46 13.34 5.46
C PHE A 36 -7.18 12.69 4.27
N ARG A 37 -7.44 13.45 3.22
CA ARG A 37 -8.08 12.91 2.02
C ARG A 37 -7.01 12.39 1.08
N SER A 38 -6.98 11.08 0.85
CA SER A 38 -6.18 10.51 -0.21
C SER A 38 -6.69 11.02 -1.55
N ALA A 39 -5.82 11.65 -2.30
CA ALA A 39 -6.04 11.83 -3.72
C ALA A 39 -5.76 10.50 -4.44
N GLU A 40 -6.39 10.28 -5.59
CA GLU A 40 -6.07 9.13 -6.44
C GLU A 40 -4.55 9.04 -6.67
N CYS A 41 -4.00 7.86 -6.53
CA CYS A 41 -2.56 7.60 -6.63
C CYS A 41 -1.70 8.56 -5.78
N ASN A 42 -2.16 8.90 -4.58
CA ASN A 42 -1.50 9.86 -3.70
C ASN A 42 -1.15 11.19 -4.39
N GLY A 43 -2.05 11.66 -5.26
CA GLY A 43 -1.96 12.96 -5.93
C GLY A 43 -1.01 13.00 -7.13
N VAL A 44 -0.46 11.90 -7.57
CA VAL A 44 0.50 11.82 -8.69
C VAL A 44 -0.17 11.28 -9.95
N ALA A 45 -0.05 11.99 -11.05
CA ALA A 45 -0.61 11.60 -12.35
C ALA A 45 0.38 10.74 -13.15
N ASP A 46 -0.15 9.99 -14.15
CA ASP A 46 0.68 9.17 -15.05
C ASP A 46 1.77 9.96 -15.77
N ALA A 47 1.50 11.23 -16.11
CA ALA A 47 2.48 12.11 -16.72
C ALA A 47 3.66 12.48 -15.78
N ASP A 48 3.42 12.52 -14.47
CA ASP A 48 4.47 12.76 -13.48
C ASP A 48 5.37 11.54 -13.36
N VAL A 49 4.78 10.34 -13.36
CA VAL A 49 5.52 9.06 -13.38
C VAL A 49 6.41 9.00 -14.62
N THR A 50 5.84 9.22 -15.79
CA THR A 50 6.59 9.23 -17.06
C THR A 50 7.77 10.21 -17.03
N ARG A 51 7.56 11.40 -16.47
CA ARG A 51 8.61 12.42 -16.37
C ARG A 51 9.70 12.01 -15.38
N ALA A 52 9.34 11.46 -14.22
CA ALA A 52 10.29 11.05 -13.20
C ALA A 52 11.21 9.93 -13.68
N VAL A 53 10.71 9.06 -14.53
CA VAL A 53 11.46 7.92 -15.10
C VAL A 53 12.29 8.30 -16.33
N GLY A 54 12.09 9.48 -16.89
CA GLY A 54 12.85 9.94 -18.07
C GLY A 54 12.18 9.64 -19.40
N GLY A 55 10.85 9.52 -19.43
CA GLY A 55 10.06 9.47 -20.67
C GLY A 55 9.65 8.06 -21.12
N THR A 56 9.93 7.02 -20.34
CA THR A 56 9.42 5.67 -20.61
C THR A 56 7.91 5.64 -20.43
N LEU A 57 7.21 4.94 -21.32
CA LEU A 57 5.76 4.79 -21.24
C LEU A 57 5.37 3.76 -20.19
N PHE A 58 4.49 4.16 -19.30
CA PHE A 58 3.90 3.31 -18.26
C PHE A 58 2.41 3.18 -18.47
N THR A 59 1.89 2.00 -18.16
CA THR A 59 0.47 1.76 -18.04
C THR A 59 0.12 1.57 -16.57
N ARG A 60 -0.83 2.33 -16.08
CA ARG A 60 -1.39 2.15 -14.75
C ARG A 60 -2.31 0.92 -14.78
N VAL A 61 -1.93 -0.11 -14.04
CA VAL A 61 -2.59 -1.42 -14.08
C VAL A 61 -3.41 -1.74 -12.83
N VAL A 62 -3.15 -1.03 -11.72
CA VAL A 62 -3.91 -1.17 -10.47
C VAL A 62 -4.22 0.22 -9.94
N VAL A 63 -5.49 0.41 -9.60
CA VAL A 63 -5.99 1.61 -8.92
C VAL A 63 -6.98 1.15 -7.87
N ASN A 64 -6.74 1.51 -6.62
CA ASN A 64 -7.68 1.29 -5.53
C ASN A 64 -7.47 2.33 -4.42
N ASP A 65 -8.28 2.25 -3.37
CA ASP A 65 -8.25 3.20 -2.25
C ASP A 65 -6.93 3.18 -1.44
N ALA A 66 -6.11 2.14 -1.60
CA ALA A 66 -4.83 2.02 -0.93
C ALA A 66 -3.67 2.53 -1.78
N GLY A 67 -3.81 2.58 -3.12
CA GLY A 67 -2.74 3.06 -3.98
C GLY A 67 -2.85 2.68 -5.44
N CYS A 68 -1.74 2.84 -6.14
CA CYS A 68 -1.62 2.61 -7.57
C CYS A 68 -0.34 1.85 -7.90
N PHE A 69 -0.41 1.10 -9.00
CA PHE A 69 0.74 0.43 -9.58
C PHE A 69 0.81 0.72 -11.08
N TRP A 70 1.99 1.07 -11.55
CA TRP A 70 2.31 1.28 -12.95
C TRP A 70 3.34 0.25 -13.39
N GLN A 71 3.12 -0.28 -14.57
CA GLN A 71 4.03 -1.20 -15.22
C GLN A 71 4.54 -0.59 -16.52
N GLU A 72 5.80 -0.83 -16.82
CA GLU A 72 6.38 -0.47 -18.11
C GLU A 72 5.57 -1.09 -19.26
N ASN A 73 5.27 -0.28 -20.27
CA ASN A 73 4.53 -0.73 -21.44
C ASN A 73 5.48 -1.41 -22.44
N THR A 74 5.61 -2.72 -22.32
CA THR A 74 6.47 -3.54 -23.17
C THR A 74 5.93 -3.76 -24.59
N ALA A 75 4.66 -3.38 -24.85
CA ALA A 75 4.02 -3.57 -26.17
C ALA A 75 4.47 -2.54 -27.21
N LEU A 76 5.08 -1.44 -26.79
CA LEU A 76 5.47 -0.31 -27.66
C LEU A 76 6.97 -0.08 -27.75
N GLY A 77 7.79 -0.92 -27.17
CA GLY A 77 9.24 -0.72 -27.17
C GLY A 77 10.02 -1.95 -26.69
N ASP A 78 11.31 -1.84 -26.75
CA ASP A 78 12.20 -2.85 -26.26
C ASP A 78 11.93 -3.12 -24.77
N VAL A 79 11.78 -4.38 -24.41
CA VAL A 79 11.65 -4.87 -23.01
C VAL A 79 12.99 -4.65 -22.29
N GLU A 80 13.37 -3.39 -22.09
CA GLU A 80 14.72 -3.11 -21.64
C GLU A 80 14.81 -2.89 -20.13
N LEU A 81 13.76 -2.37 -19.50
CA LEU A 81 13.84 -1.96 -18.11
C LEU A 81 13.15 -2.95 -17.16
N GLY A 82 12.08 -3.62 -17.59
CA GLY A 82 11.31 -4.52 -16.75
C GLY A 82 10.92 -3.83 -15.44
N MET A 83 10.37 -2.60 -15.54
CA MET A 83 10.18 -1.74 -14.39
C MET A 83 8.74 -1.77 -13.89
N GLY A 84 8.59 -1.83 -12.57
CA GLY A 84 7.37 -1.58 -11.85
C GLY A 84 7.53 -0.41 -10.90
N LEU A 85 6.50 0.44 -10.81
CA LEU A 85 6.42 1.57 -9.91
C LEU A 85 5.11 1.54 -9.17
N SER A 86 5.13 1.82 -7.87
CA SER A 86 3.93 1.82 -7.06
C SER A 86 3.93 2.91 -6.01
N THR A 87 2.73 3.27 -5.59
CA THR A 87 2.50 4.05 -4.38
C THR A 87 1.41 3.39 -3.56
N TRP A 88 1.60 3.33 -2.25
CA TRP A 88 0.63 2.77 -1.33
C TRP A 88 0.46 3.66 -0.11
N TRP A 89 -0.75 3.64 0.42
CA TRP A 89 -1.09 4.27 1.68
C TRP A 89 -1.34 3.20 2.74
N TYR A 90 -0.42 3.07 3.67
CA TYR A 90 -0.49 2.14 4.80
C TYR A 90 -1.19 2.82 5.98
N ARG A 91 -2.50 2.63 6.03
CA ARG A 91 -3.35 3.23 7.07
C ARG A 91 -3.11 2.56 8.41
N GLY A 92 -2.86 3.37 9.43
CA GLY A 92 -2.58 2.90 10.78
C GLY A 92 -1.22 2.22 10.94
N SER A 93 -0.34 2.30 9.95
CA SER A 93 1.06 1.90 10.07
C SER A 93 1.92 3.07 10.52
N ASP A 94 3.13 2.76 11.01
CA ASP A 94 4.14 3.73 11.41
C ASP A 94 5.49 3.44 10.74
N LEU A 95 6.38 4.44 10.75
CA LEU A 95 7.69 4.32 10.12
C LEU A 95 8.57 3.25 10.74
N ASP A 96 8.42 2.95 12.03
CA ASP A 96 9.27 1.95 12.69
C ASP A 96 8.89 0.54 12.26
N THR A 97 7.60 0.29 12.12
CA THR A 97 7.07 -0.96 11.56
C THR A 97 7.57 -1.17 10.14
N GLU A 98 7.37 -0.19 9.25
CA GLU A 98 7.78 -0.31 7.84
C GLU A 98 9.31 -0.44 7.70
N ARG A 99 10.07 0.31 8.50
CA ARG A 99 11.54 0.25 8.52
C ARG A 99 12.04 -1.12 8.96
N SER A 100 11.38 -1.74 9.93
CA SER A 100 11.74 -3.10 10.38
C SER A 100 11.54 -4.11 9.27
N LEU A 101 10.41 -4.06 8.58
CA LEU A 101 10.12 -4.94 7.45
C LEU A 101 11.17 -4.81 6.35
N GLU A 102 11.55 -3.58 6.00
CA GLU A 102 12.58 -3.35 4.97
C GLU A 102 13.98 -3.82 5.39
N ARG A 103 14.34 -3.67 6.66
CA ARG A 103 15.60 -4.24 7.18
C ARG A 103 15.63 -5.76 7.13
N ASP A 104 14.51 -6.40 7.44
CA ASP A 104 14.39 -7.85 7.43
C ASP A 104 14.55 -8.43 6.02
N THR A 105 14.25 -7.64 4.98
CA THR A 105 14.53 -7.98 3.58
C THR A 105 15.99 -7.73 3.17
N GLY A 106 16.81 -7.17 4.04
CA GLY A 106 18.22 -6.89 3.79
C GLY A 106 18.49 -5.58 3.06
N ARG A 107 17.51 -4.68 2.96
CA ARG A 107 17.67 -3.37 2.31
C ARG A 107 18.45 -2.39 3.18
N THR A 108 19.18 -1.51 2.53
CA THR A 108 19.87 -0.39 3.17
C THR A 108 18.87 0.71 3.49
N ILE A 109 18.84 1.15 4.74
CA ILE A 109 17.95 2.21 5.23
C ILE A 109 18.72 3.52 5.35
N THR A 110 18.14 4.59 4.81
CA THR A 110 18.63 5.98 4.97
C THR A 110 17.49 6.87 5.45
N GLU A 111 17.69 7.56 6.56
CA GLU A 111 16.69 8.50 7.08
C GLU A 111 16.60 9.74 6.19
N LEU A 112 15.39 10.26 6.02
CA LEU A 112 15.14 11.46 5.22
C LEU A 112 13.93 12.24 5.76
N GLU A 113 13.73 13.41 5.20
CA GLU A 113 12.56 14.25 5.42
C GLU A 113 12.01 14.75 4.08
N VAL A 114 10.70 14.71 3.92
CA VAL A 114 10.00 15.19 2.72
C VAL A 114 8.96 16.20 3.16
N ASN A 115 9.13 17.45 2.77
CA ASN A 115 8.22 18.56 3.14
C ASN A 115 7.92 18.64 4.64
N GLY A 116 8.95 18.50 5.49
CA GLY A 116 8.80 18.57 6.95
C GLY A 116 8.23 17.29 7.57
N ASN A 117 7.87 16.29 6.78
CA ASN A 117 7.44 14.99 7.28
C ASN A 117 8.63 14.02 7.37
N LYS A 118 8.75 13.35 8.50
CA LYS A 118 9.78 12.32 8.68
C LYS A 118 9.55 11.16 7.71
N GLY A 119 10.62 10.55 7.27
CA GLY A 119 10.59 9.40 6.39
C GLY A 119 11.91 8.65 6.38
N PHE A 120 11.96 7.60 5.58
CA PHE A 120 13.18 6.89 5.27
C PHE A 120 13.14 6.35 3.85
N GLN A 121 14.30 6.07 3.33
CA GLN A 121 14.53 5.37 2.09
C GLN A 121 15.04 3.98 2.38
N ALA A 122 14.52 2.98 1.66
CA ALA A 122 15.01 1.61 1.69
C ALA A 122 15.45 1.20 0.27
N SER A 123 16.69 0.77 0.10
CA SER A 123 17.22 0.47 -1.22
C SER A 123 18.09 -0.77 -1.26
N ASP A 124 18.11 -1.38 -2.44
CA ASP A 124 19.06 -2.39 -2.88
C ASP A 124 19.51 -2.07 -4.31
N GLY A 125 20.27 -2.97 -4.96
CA GLY A 125 20.77 -2.73 -6.31
C GLY A 125 19.69 -2.59 -7.39
N ASN A 126 18.47 -3.08 -7.15
CA ASN A 126 17.40 -3.20 -8.14
C ASN A 126 16.08 -2.49 -7.75
N ALA A 127 16.00 -1.98 -6.54
CA ALA A 127 14.81 -1.32 -6.04
C ALA A 127 15.15 -0.17 -5.09
N CYS A 128 14.25 0.81 -5.05
CA CYS A 128 14.25 1.84 -4.03
C CYS A 128 12.82 2.19 -3.63
N SER A 129 12.59 2.32 -2.32
CA SER A 129 11.33 2.72 -1.75
C SER A 129 11.55 3.92 -0.82
N VAL A 130 10.64 4.88 -0.87
CA VAL A 130 10.60 6.02 0.06
C VAL A 130 9.31 5.94 0.85
N TYR A 131 9.41 6.00 2.16
CA TYR A 131 8.33 5.96 3.13
C TYR A 131 8.25 7.31 3.83
N VAL A 132 7.07 7.90 3.89
CA VAL A 132 6.87 9.21 4.52
C VAL A 132 5.68 9.14 5.47
N ALA A 133 5.86 9.58 6.70
CA ALA A 133 4.78 9.69 7.67
C ALA A 133 3.81 10.80 7.26
N LYS A 134 2.50 10.54 7.35
CA LYS A 134 1.47 11.52 7.05
C LYS A 134 0.21 11.27 7.86
N GLY A 135 -0.13 12.21 8.76
CA GLY A 135 -1.40 12.18 9.50
C GLY A 135 -1.66 10.94 10.36
N GLY A 136 -0.62 10.23 10.82
CA GLY A 136 -0.73 8.98 11.57
C GLY A 136 -0.70 7.72 10.71
N ASP A 137 -0.44 7.87 9.41
CA ASP A 137 -0.30 6.81 8.43
C ASP A 137 1.08 6.88 7.76
N VAL A 138 1.37 5.96 6.85
CA VAL A 138 2.58 6.00 6.03
C VAL A 138 2.20 5.93 4.55
N ILE A 139 2.75 6.86 3.76
CA ILE A 139 2.68 6.81 2.30
C ILE A 139 4.02 6.32 1.77
N THR A 140 3.99 5.38 0.83
CA THR A 140 5.21 4.89 0.17
C THR A 140 5.18 5.13 -1.33
N TRP A 141 6.37 5.34 -1.88
CA TRP A 141 6.68 5.30 -3.30
C TRP A 141 7.79 4.29 -3.50
N SER A 142 7.59 3.35 -4.42
CA SER A 142 8.55 2.28 -4.67
C SER A 142 8.75 2.09 -6.17
N VAL A 143 10.00 1.90 -6.57
CA VAL A 143 10.39 1.48 -7.91
C VAL A 143 11.25 0.23 -7.82
N GLN A 144 11.04 -0.70 -8.75
CA GLN A 144 11.88 -1.87 -8.94
C GLN A 144 12.12 -2.12 -10.42
N THR A 145 13.27 -2.66 -10.76
CA THR A 145 13.64 -2.96 -12.13
C THR A 145 14.59 -4.14 -12.20
N VAL A 146 14.59 -4.84 -13.34
CA VAL A 146 15.60 -5.89 -13.63
C VAL A 146 16.87 -5.33 -14.29
N ASN A 147 16.86 -4.04 -14.68
CA ASN A 147 17.99 -3.42 -15.37
C ASN A 147 18.25 -1.98 -14.85
N PRO A 148 18.76 -1.84 -13.63
CA PRO A 148 18.91 -0.52 -12.99
C PRO A 148 19.91 0.40 -13.72
N GLY A 149 20.91 -0.15 -14.42
CA GLY A 149 21.96 0.63 -15.06
C GLY A 149 21.50 1.49 -16.25
N LYS A 150 20.26 1.33 -16.70
CA LYS A 150 19.66 2.12 -17.79
C LYS A 150 18.74 3.24 -17.31
N LEU A 151 18.52 3.33 -16.02
CA LEU A 151 17.61 4.31 -15.40
C LEU A 151 18.39 5.43 -14.73
N PRO A 152 17.76 6.59 -14.54
CA PRO A 152 18.15 7.50 -13.48
C PRO A 152 18.22 6.76 -12.15
N ASP A 153 18.93 7.31 -11.18
CA ASP A 153 19.00 6.74 -9.83
C ASP A 153 17.59 6.43 -9.30
N LEU A 154 17.34 5.17 -8.91
CA LEU A 154 16.01 4.70 -8.51
C LEU A 154 15.47 5.48 -7.32
N CYS A 155 16.34 5.87 -6.41
CA CYS A 155 15.96 6.64 -5.23
C CYS A 155 15.64 8.11 -5.58
N SER A 156 16.26 8.64 -6.61
CA SER A 156 15.89 9.96 -7.14
C SER A 156 14.49 9.95 -7.76
N ILE A 157 14.11 8.88 -8.45
CA ILE A 157 12.76 8.70 -8.99
C ILE A 157 11.74 8.68 -7.85
N THR A 158 11.91 7.80 -6.87
CA THR A 158 10.98 7.67 -5.74
C THR A 158 10.94 8.91 -4.87
N GLY A 159 12.08 9.55 -4.62
CA GLY A 159 12.15 10.80 -3.88
C GLY A 159 11.38 11.94 -4.57
N THR A 160 11.51 12.07 -5.90
CA THR A 160 10.76 13.06 -6.69
C THR A 160 9.25 12.84 -6.59
N LEU A 161 8.80 11.58 -6.69
CA LEU A 161 7.38 11.24 -6.62
C LEU A 161 6.83 11.41 -5.20
N ALA A 162 7.61 11.05 -4.18
CA ALA A 162 7.27 11.28 -2.79
C ALA A 162 7.10 12.78 -2.50
N GLN A 163 8.01 13.62 -3.00
CA GLN A 163 7.92 15.08 -2.88
C GLN A 163 6.64 15.61 -3.52
N LEU A 164 6.36 15.25 -4.76
CA LEU A 164 5.13 15.65 -5.47
C LEU A 164 3.88 15.20 -4.73
N SER A 165 3.88 13.99 -4.21
CA SER A 165 2.79 13.45 -3.41
C SER A 165 2.56 14.30 -2.18
N GLN A 166 3.59 14.57 -1.39
CA GLN A 166 3.48 15.39 -0.17
C GLN A 166 3.03 16.81 -0.44
N ASP A 167 3.34 17.40 -1.61
CA ASP A 167 2.88 18.71 -2.02
C ASP A 167 1.38 18.76 -2.36
N ARG A 168 0.83 17.65 -2.82
CA ARG A 168 -0.53 17.59 -3.39
C ARG A 168 -1.57 16.93 -2.48
N VAL A 169 -1.11 16.16 -1.51
CA VAL A 169 -1.99 15.42 -0.58
C VAL A 169 -1.98 16.16 0.76
N ASN A 170 -3.06 16.89 1.04
CA ASN A 170 -3.28 17.63 2.29
C ASN A 170 -4.51 17.13 3.04
#